data_2bc563fd4dfba7e3ba283d276b2d0d07
#
_entry.id   2bc563fd4dfba7e3ba283d276b2d0d07
#
_cell.length_a   1.000
_cell.length_b   1.000
_cell.length_c   1.000
_cell.angle_alpha   90.00
_cell.angle_beta   90.00
_cell.angle_gamma   90.00
#
_symmetry.space_group_name_H-M   'P 1'
#
loop_
_entity.id
_entity.type
_entity.pdbx_description
1 polymer ?
#
loop_
_entity_poly.entity_id
_entity_poly.type
_entity_poly.pdbx_seq_one_letter_code
_entity_poly.pdbx_strand_id
1 'polypeptide(L)'
;MVNSPLGKIPEGWEAKRLGDIAEDMRRRVKPSEVPPDTPYIGLEHLPRKSIALSQWGFADDVQSTKFEFKRGEILFGKIRPYFHKVGFAPIDGICSSDTIVIADKDHKWYPLLLCCVSSQDFVAYATQTSKGTKMPRADWEVLTKYPIPVPPPFLLTKFNSFLENNLGLVENLIFKNHNLRRTRDLLLPKLISGELDMSELDITIPEANA
;
A
#
# COMPACT_ATOMS: atom_id res chain seq x y z
N MET A 1 22.65 19.27 -15.47
CA MET A 1 22.85 18.53 -14.20
C MET A 1 23.43 19.46 -13.15
N VAL A 2 22.79 19.57 -11.99
CA VAL A 2 23.24 20.38 -10.85
C VAL A 2 23.58 19.48 -9.67
N ASN A 3 24.53 19.91 -8.84
CA ASN A 3 24.91 19.16 -7.64
C ASN A 3 23.83 19.33 -6.55
N SER A 4 23.48 18.25 -5.89
CA SER A 4 22.51 18.22 -4.79
C SER A 4 22.96 17.23 -3.70
N PRO A 5 22.30 17.18 -2.54
CA PRO A 5 22.51 16.12 -1.55
C PRO A 5 22.27 14.70 -2.06
N LEU A 6 21.57 14.55 -3.19
CA LEU A 6 21.31 13.29 -3.90
C LEU A 6 22.41 12.98 -4.96
N GLY A 7 23.46 13.77 -5.04
CA GLY A 7 24.39 13.76 -6.16
C GLY A 7 23.90 14.67 -7.30
N LYS A 8 24.19 14.29 -8.55
CA LYS A 8 23.78 15.10 -9.72
C LYS A 8 22.32 14.85 -10.08
N ILE A 9 21.49 15.89 -9.98
CA ILE A 9 20.10 15.89 -10.44
C ILE A 9 19.95 16.76 -11.69
N PRO A 10 18.88 16.58 -12.51
CA PRO A 10 18.62 17.44 -13.65
C PRO A 10 18.45 18.91 -13.26
N GLU A 11 18.75 19.81 -14.18
CA GLU A 11 18.50 21.23 -13.99
C GLU A 11 17.00 21.50 -13.82
N GLY A 12 16.65 22.39 -12.88
CA GLY A 12 15.26 22.69 -12.52
C GLY A 12 14.61 21.69 -11.55
N TRP A 13 15.34 20.62 -11.15
CA TRP A 13 14.88 19.73 -10.10
C TRP A 13 15.35 20.23 -8.72
N GLU A 14 14.57 19.92 -7.68
CA GLU A 14 14.87 20.23 -6.28
C GLU A 14 15.09 18.97 -5.48
N ALA A 15 15.92 19.04 -4.45
CA ALA A 15 16.03 17.99 -3.42
C ALA A 15 15.20 18.40 -2.20
N LYS A 16 14.16 17.63 -1.89
CA LYS A 16 13.35 17.78 -0.66
C LYS A 16 13.59 16.58 0.27
N ARG A 17 13.20 16.71 1.53
CA ARG A 17 13.16 15.56 2.46
C ARG A 17 11.77 14.92 2.42
N LEU A 18 11.68 13.62 2.71
CA LEU A 18 10.39 12.93 2.82
C LEU A 18 9.44 13.67 3.78
N GLY A 19 9.94 14.12 4.92
CA GLY A 19 9.15 14.85 5.92
C GLY A 19 8.63 16.22 5.47
N ASP A 20 9.15 16.78 4.35
CA ASP A 20 8.64 18.03 3.79
C ASP A 20 7.31 17.80 3.05
N ILE A 21 7.08 16.58 2.54
CA ILE A 21 5.94 16.23 1.69
C ILE A 21 5.01 15.19 2.30
N ALA A 22 5.40 14.51 3.38
CA ALA A 22 4.66 13.41 3.99
C ALA A 22 4.60 13.52 5.51
N GLU A 23 3.61 12.86 6.10
CA GLU A 23 3.41 12.72 7.54
C GLU A 23 2.96 11.31 7.94
N ASP A 24 3.20 10.91 9.19
CA ASP A 24 2.75 9.65 9.79
C ASP A 24 1.45 9.89 10.58
N MET A 25 0.36 9.32 10.10
CA MET A 25 -0.99 9.47 10.64
C MET A 25 -1.22 8.51 11.81
N ARG A 26 -0.77 8.86 12.99
CA ARG A 26 -0.86 8.00 14.19
C ARG A 26 -2.24 8.08 14.86
N ARG A 27 -3.32 7.86 14.13
CA ARG A 27 -4.70 7.82 14.66
C ARG A 27 -4.92 6.51 15.41
N ARG A 28 -4.73 6.52 16.73
CA ARG A 28 -4.91 5.33 17.57
C ARG A 28 -6.38 5.02 17.78
N VAL A 29 -6.72 3.73 17.68
CA VAL A 29 -8.07 3.21 17.90
C VAL A 29 -7.98 1.81 18.53
N LYS A 30 -8.94 1.46 19.39
CA LYS A 30 -9.10 0.08 19.86
C LYS A 30 -10.08 -0.63 18.93
N PRO A 31 -9.86 -1.92 18.60
CA PRO A 31 -10.79 -2.69 17.77
C PRO A 31 -12.22 -2.69 18.32
N SER A 32 -12.38 -2.65 19.65
CA SER A 32 -13.70 -2.56 20.31
C SER A 32 -14.42 -1.21 20.12
N GLU A 33 -13.76 -0.21 19.58
CA GLU A 33 -14.30 1.14 19.34
C GLU A 33 -14.79 1.32 17.90
N VAL A 34 -14.63 0.30 17.05
CA VAL A 34 -15.05 0.27 15.64
C VAL A 34 -15.99 -0.91 15.38
N PRO A 35 -16.81 -0.88 14.33
CA PRO A 35 -17.62 -2.04 13.93
C PRO A 35 -16.78 -3.32 13.74
N PRO A 36 -17.30 -4.51 14.14
CA PRO A 36 -16.55 -5.77 14.03
C PRO A 36 -16.09 -6.10 12.61
N ASP A 37 -16.85 -5.69 11.60
CA ASP A 37 -16.58 -5.86 10.17
C ASP A 37 -15.66 -4.80 9.57
N THR A 38 -15.12 -3.90 10.40
CA THR A 38 -14.13 -2.90 9.94
C THR A 38 -12.90 -3.62 9.38
N PRO A 39 -12.46 -3.29 8.15
CA PRO A 39 -11.27 -3.90 7.56
C PRO A 39 -10.03 -3.73 8.42
N TYR A 40 -9.29 -4.83 8.62
CA TYR A 40 -8.02 -4.87 9.33
C TYR A 40 -6.87 -5.26 8.41
N ILE A 41 -5.81 -4.46 8.39
CA ILE A 41 -4.59 -4.75 7.64
C ILE A 41 -3.45 -5.03 8.61
N GLY A 42 -3.09 -6.30 8.75
CA GLY A 42 -1.87 -6.74 9.40
C GLY A 42 -0.68 -6.76 8.45
N LEU A 43 0.52 -6.99 8.99
CA LEU A 43 1.71 -7.15 8.15
C LEU A 43 1.62 -8.38 7.22
N GLU A 44 0.85 -9.38 7.58
CA GLU A 44 0.55 -10.58 6.77
C GLU A 44 -0.20 -10.24 5.48
N HIS A 45 -1.08 -9.24 5.52
CA HIS A 45 -1.88 -8.79 4.38
C HIS A 45 -1.11 -7.91 3.40
N LEU A 46 -0.02 -7.25 3.86
CA LEU A 46 0.82 -6.43 2.99
C LEU A 46 1.66 -7.32 2.07
N PRO A 47 1.49 -7.22 0.74
CA PRO A 47 2.27 -8.00 -0.19
C PRO A 47 3.73 -7.55 -0.21
N ARG A 48 4.63 -8.47 -0.60
CA ARG A 48 6.05 -8.12 -0.76
C ARG A 48 6.30 -7.59 -2.16
N LYS A 49 7.03 -6.47 -2.27
CA LYS A 49 7.43 -5.85 -3.55
C LYS A 49 6.26 -5.57 -4.50
N SER A 50 5.09 -5.27 -3.93
CA SER A 50 3.89 -4.89 -4.68
C SER A 50 3.12 -3.85 -3.87
N ILE A 51 2.60 -2.84 -4.55
CA ILE A 51 1.78 -1.79 -3.94
C ILE A 51 0.28 -2.16 -3.88
N ALA A 52 -0.13 -3.23 -4.59
CA ALA A 52 -1.53 -3.64 -4.69
C ALA A 52 -1.94 -4.46 -3.48
N LEU A 53 -2.48 -3.80 -2.46
CA LEU A 53 -3.02 -4.43 -1.27
C LEU A 53 -4.40 -4.98 -1.58
N SER A 54 -4.53 -6.31 -1.65
CA SER A 54 -5.75 -7.00 -2.09
C SER A 54 -6.34 -7.96 -1.07
N GLN A 55 -5.80 -7.99 0.15
CA GLN A 55 -6.27 -8.86 1.22
C GLN A 55 -6.32 -8.09 2.53
N TRP A 56 -7.33 -8.39 3.35
CA TRP A 56 -7.51 -7.85 4.69
C TRP A 56 -8.36 -8.79 5.53
N GLY A 57 -8.20 -8.74 6.84
CA GLY A 57 -9.08 -9.35 7.84
C GLY A 57 -10.08 -8.33 8.39
N PHE A 58 -10.58 -8.59 9.59
CA PHE A 58 -11.58 -7.74 10.24
C PHE A 58 -11.16 -7.35 11.65
N ALA A 59 -11.77 -6.30 12.19
CA ALA A 59 -11.47 -5.78 13.53
C ALA A 59 -11.75 -6.82 14.64
N ASP A 60 -12.72 -7.69 14.43
CA ASP A 60 -13.08 -8.77 15.37
C ASP A 60 -11.96 -9.81 15.57
N ASP A 61 -11.05 -9.92 14.58
CA ASP A 61 -9.91 -10.84 14.66
C ASP A 61 -8.77 -10.35 15.59
N VAL A 62 -8.86 -9.10 16.09
CA VAL A 62 -7.74 -8.46 16.81
C VAL A 62 -8.21 -7.73 18.06
N GLN A 63 -7.32 -7.65 19.09
CA GLN A 63 -7.67 -7.07 20.39
C GLN A 63 -6.80 -5.86 20.79
N SER A 64 -5.53 -5.83 20.35
CA SER A 64 -4.61 -4.75 20.74
C SER A 64 -4.88 -3.46 19.98
N THR A 65 -4.52 -2.32 20.57
CA THR A 65 -4.59 -0.99 19.92
C THR A 65 -3.98 -1.02 18.52
N LYS A 66 -4.68 -0.41 17.57
CA LYS A 66 -4.35 -0.31 16.16
C LYS A 66 -4.19 1.15 15.73
N PHE A 67 -3.85 1.38 14.47
CA PHE A 67 -3.94 2.69 13.84
C PHE A 67 -5.06 2.69 12.81
N GLU A 68 -5.86 3.74 12.80
CA GLU A 68 -6.82 4.00 11.74
C GLU A 68 -6.11 4.51 10.49
N PHE A 69 -6.55 4.04 9.33
CA PHE A 69 -6.12 4.55 8.04
C PHE A 69 -7.32 4.86 7.15
N LYS A 70 -7.11 5.75 6.19
CA LYS A 70 -8.09 6.12 5.17
C LYS A 70 -7.68 5.58 3.80
N ARG A 71 -8.68 5.38 2.94
CA ARG A 71 -8.46 5.06 1.54
C ARG A 71 -7.51 6.07 0.90
N GLY A 72 -6.55 5.57 0.14
CA GLY A 72 -5.50 6.36 -0.48
C GLY A 72 -4.25 6.53 0.37
N GLU A 73 -4.29 6.33 1.69
CA GLU A 73 -3.08 6.41 2.50
C GLU A 73 -2.15 5.23 2.23
N ILE A 74 -0.85 5.44 2.44
CA ILE A 74 0.18 4.44 2.17
C ILE A 74 0.54 3.73 3.46
N LEU A 75 0.50 2.41 3.43
CA LEU A 75 0.83 1.55 4.56
C LEU A 75 2.23 0.98 4.38
N PHE A 76 3.15 1.35 5.27
CA PHE A 76 4.55 0.89 5.26
C PHE A 76 4.81 -0.01 6.48
N GLY A 77 5.16 -1.27 6.24
CA GLY A 77 5.52 -2.21 7.31
C GLY A 77 6.86 -1.84 7.94
N LYS A 78 6.82 -1.33 9.18
CA LYS A 78 8.04 -0.85 9.85
C LYS A 78 8.93 -1.96 10.42
N ILE A 79 8.37 -3.15 10.74
CA ILE A 79 9.17 -4.29 11.23
C ILE A 79 9.81 -5.02 10.07
N ARG A 80 11.13 -5.29 10.18
CA ARG A 80 11.90 -5.99 9.15
C ARG A 80 11.66 -5.38 7.77
N PRO A 81 11.99 -4.09 7.57
CA PRO A 81 11.65 -3.35 6.35
C PRO A 81 12.19 -4.01 5.08
N TYR A 82 13.24 -4.85 5.19
CA TYR A 82 13.75 -5.65 4.09
C TYR A 82 12.73 -6.64 3.48
N PHE A 83 11.62 -6.92 4.15
CA PHE A 83 10.51 -7.66 3.54
C PHE A 83 9.78 -6.87 2.46
N HIS A 84 10.05 -5.58 2.35
CA HIS A 84 9.52 -4.69 1.32
C HIS A 84 7.99 -4.74 1.27
N LYS A 85 7.37 -4.49 2.41
CA LYS A 85 5.92 -4.49 2.59
C LYS A 85 5.41 -3.07 2.58
N VAL A 86 4.98 -2.60 1.41
CA VAL A 86 4.45 -1.26 1.19
C VAL A 86 3.27 -1.36 0.24
N GLY A 87 2.15 -0.72 0.55
CA GLY A 87 0.98 -0.71 -0.31
C GLY A 87 0.12 0.52 -0.07
N PHE A 88 -0.69 0.89 -1.04
CA PHE A 88 -1.74 1.88 -0.83
C PHE A 88 -3.03 1.21 -0.34
N ALA A 89 -3.77 1.90 0.50
CA ALA A 89 -5.02 1.42 1.06
C ALA A 89 -6.18 1.64 0.06
N PRO A 90 -6.83 0.57 -0.47
CA PRO A 90 -7.97 0.72 -1.37
C PRO A 90 -9.29 1.01 -0.64
N ILE A 91 -9.30 0.92 0.69
CA ILE A 91 -10.47 1.05 1.58
C ILE A 91 -10.06 1.79 2.85
N ASP A 92 -11.05 2.25 3.62
CA ASP A 92 -10.84 2.69 5.02
C ASP A 92 -10.70 1.48 5.95
N GLY A 93 -10.01 1.64 7.07
CA GLY A 93 -9.90 0.56 8.06
C GLY A 93 -8.91 0.85 9.18
N ILE A 94 -8.49 -0.23 9.85
CA ILE A 94 -7.48 -0.21 10.90
C ILE A 94 -6.28 -1.09 10.51
N CYS A 95 -5.09 -0.75 10.95
CA CYS A 95 -3.89 -1.52 10.64
C CYS A 95 -3.05 -1.82 11.89
N SER A 96 -2.13 -2.77 11.74
CA SER A 96 -1.17 -3.13 12.79
C SER A 96 -0.41 -1.90 13.30
N SER A 97 -0.18 -1.82 14.61
CA SER A 97 0.71 -0.83 15.20
C SER A 97 2.17 -0.91 14.70
N ASP A 98 2.52 -1.98 14.02
CA ASP A 98 3.80 -2.17 13.34
C ASP A 98 3.80 -1.69 11.86
N THR A 99 2.79 -0.91 11.50
CA THR A 99 2.66 -0.20 10.23
C THR A 99 2.82 1.30 10.47
N ILE A 100 3.49 2.00 9.57
CA ILE A 100 3.47 3.46 9.45
C ILE A 100 2.39 3.81 8.44
N VAL A 101 1.44 4.67 8.83
CA VAL A 101 0.38 5.17 7.95
C VAL A 101 0.85 6.50 7.38
N ILE A 102 1.25 6.50 6.11
CA ILE A 102 1.85 7.67 5.47
C ILE A 102 0.79 8.38 4.62
N ALA A 103 0.57 9.65 4.92
CA ALA A 103 -0.23 10.56 4.10
C ALA A 103 0.66 11.65 3.50
N ASP A 104 0.25 12.18 2.36
CA ASP A 104 0.87 13.35 1.77
C ASP A 104 0.30 14.64 2.41
N LYS A 105 1.14 15.66 2.54
CA LYS A 105 0.77 16.96 3.11
C LYS A 105 -0.01 17.85 2.14
N ASP A 106 0.04 17.53 0.84
CA ASP A 106 -0.62 18.25 -0.23
C ASP A 106 -0.82 17.27 -1.40
N HIS A 107 -2.04 17.07 -1.85
CA HIS A 107 -2.45 16.05 -2.82
C HIS A 107 -1.55 15.92 -4.06
N LYS A 108 -0.83 16.97 -4.41
CA LYS A 108 0.13 16.93 -5.52
C LYS A 108 1.33 16.00 -5.28
N TRP A 109 1.62 15.59 -4.03
CA TRP A 109 2.77 14.76 -3.71
C TRP A 109 2.47 13.27 -3.73
N TYR A 110 1.20 12.88 -3.69
CA TYR A 110 0.80 11.49 -3.47
C TYR A 110 1.45 10.50 -4.45
N PRO A 111 1.40 10.67 -5.78
CA PRO A 111 2.02 9.74 -6.72
C PRO A 111 3.54 9.63 -6.55
N LEU A 112 4.22 10.78 -6.38
CA LEU A 112 5.66 10.81 -6.13
C LEU A 112 6.01 10.13 -4.80
N LEU A 113 5.23 10.38 -3.75
CA LEU A 113 5.39 9.80 -2.43
C LEU A 113 5.26 8.28 -2.48
N LEU A 114 4.19 7.76 -3.11
CA LEU A 114 3.97 6.32 -3.24
C LEU A 114 5.12 5.64 -3.98
N CYS A 115 5.57 6.19 -5.11
CA CYS A 115 6.71 5.66 -5.84
C CYS A 115 8.00 5.70 -5.03
N CYS A 116 8.23 6.79 -4.27
CA CYS A 116 9.40 6.93 -3.42
C CYS A 116 9.42 5.85 -2.33
N VAL A 117 8.36 5.79 -1.49
CA VAL A 117 8.37 4.89 -0.32
C VAL A 117 8.23 3.41 -0.68
N SER A 118 7.76 3.09 -1.90
CA SER A 118 7.74 1.74 -2.44
C SER A 118 9.00 1.37 -3.23
N SER A 119 9.95 2.30 -3.41
CA SER A 119 11.20 2.04 -4.13
C SER A 119 12.13 1.11 -3.35
N GLN A 120 12.99 0.39 -4.07
CA GLN A 120 14.01 -0.46 -3.47
C GLN A 120 15.03 0.35 -2.66
N ASP A 121 15.38 1.54 -3.13
CA ASP A 121 16.36 2.42 -2.48
C ASP A 121 15.84 2.95 -1.14
N PHE A 122 14.56 3.36 -1.09
CA PHE A 122 13.94 3.77 0.17
C PHE A 122 13.85 2.62 1.17
N VAL A 123 13.46 1.43 0.72
CA VAL A 123 13.41 0.24 1.59
C VAL A 123 14.80 -0.18 2.07
N ALA A 124 15.82 -0.06 1.23
CA ALA A 124 17.21 -0.27 1.64
C ALA A 124 17.66 0.74 2.71
N TYR A 125 17.34 2.02 2.52
CA TYR A 125 17.59 3.06 3.51
C TYR A 125 16.86 2.77 4.84
N ALA A 126 15.57 2.44 4.78
CA ALA A 126 14.78 2.07 5.95
C ALA A 126 15.36 0.85 6.68
N THR A 127 15.93 -0.10 5.93
CA THR A 127 16.59 -1.28 6.48
C THR A 127 17.89 -0.94 7.18
N GLN A 128 18.75 -0.16 6.52
CA GLN A 128 20.06 0.25 7.06
C GLN A 128 19.95 1.12 8.31
N THR A 129 18.91 1.95 8.38
CA THR A 129 18.68 2.88 9.49
C THR A 129 17.79 2.31 10.59
N SER A 130 17.28 1.08 10.42
CA SER A 130 16.41 0.43 11.41
C SER A 130 17.16 0.04 12.68
N LYS A 131 16.46 0.07 13.82
CA LYS A 131 16.99 -0.28 15.14
C LYS A 131 16.50 -1.66 15.58
N GLY A 132 17.37 -2.40 16.28
CA GLY A 132 17.08 -3.73 16.84
C GLY A 132 17.69 -4.85 16.00
N THR A 133 18.25 -5.88 16.67
CA THR A 133 18.96 -7.00 16.02
C THR A 133 18.02 -8.10 15.52
N LYS A 134 17.13 -8.60 16.37
CA LYS A 134 16.21 -9.71 16.02
C LYS A 134 14.98 -9.26 15.24
N MET A 135 14.46 -8.08 15.56
CA MET A 135 13.27 -7.48 14.93
C MET A 135 13.52 -5.99 14.62
N PRO A 136 14.36 -5.70 13.63
CA PRO A 136 14.69 -4.32 13.28
C PRO A 136 13.43 -3.57 12.89
N ARG A 137 13.30 -2.33 13.41
CA ARG A 137 12.17 -1.44 13.13
C ARG A 137 12.65 -0.14 12.52
N ALA A 138 12.03 0.24 11.42
CA ALA A 138 12.20 1.57 10.84
C ALA A 138 11.56 2.62 11.77
N ASP A 139 12.21 3.77 11.86
CA ASP A 139 11.80 4.89 12.68
C ASP A 139 11.38 6.05 11.76
N TRP A 140 10.13 6.53 11.91
CA TRP A 140 9.60 7.60 11.07
C TRP A 140 10.46 8.87 11.12
N GLU A 141 10.95 9.26 12.30
CA GLU A 141 11.80 10.45 12.45
C GLU A 141 13.11 10.35 11.64
N VAL A 142 13.60 9.13 11.45
CA VAL A 142 14.77 8.88 10.60
C VAL A 142 14.36 8.87 9.14
N LEU A 143 13.24 8.22 8.80
CA LEU A 143 12.73 8.15 7.42
C LEU A 143 12.38 9.54 6.86
N THR A 144 11.90 10.47 7.68
CA THR A 144 11.62 11.86 7.25
C THR A 144 12.83 12.58 6.65
N LYS A 145 14.05 12.14 6.96
CA LYS A 145 15.31 12.72 6.46
C LYS A 145 15.70 12.20 5.08
N TYR A 146 15.01 11.18 4.56
CA TYR A 146 15.30 10.60 3.26
C TYR A 146 15.16 11.66 2.17
N PRO A 147 16.16 11.86 1.32
CA PRO A 147 16.13 12.87 0.28
C PRO A 147 15.36 12.37 -0.94
N ILE A 148 14.49 13.22 -1.50
CA ILE A 148 13.65 12.94 -2.65
C ILE A 148 13.94 13.95 -3.76
N PRO A 149 14.21 13.51 -4.99
CA PRO A 149 14.29 14.39 -6.13
C PRO A 149 12.88 14.82 -6.57
N VAL A 150 12.63 16.10 -6.60
CA VAL A 150 11.34 16.68 -6.99
C VAL A 150 11.47 17.35 -8.34
N PRO A 151 10.71 16.92 -9.36
CA PRO A 151 10.73 17.55 -10.67
C PRO A 151 10.04 18.94 -10.66
N PRO A 152 10.29 19.77 -11.68
CA PRO A 152 9.55 21.02 -11.86
C PRO A 152 8.03 20.76 -11.92
N PRO A 153 7.18 21.75 -11.52
CA PRO A 153 5.73 21.58 -11.42
C PRO A 153 5.07 20.99 -12.67
N PHE A 154 5.51 21.40 -13.86
CA PHE A 154 5.01 20.89 -15.12
C PHE A 154 5.22 19.37 -15.29
N LEU A 155 6.40 18.87 -14.96
CA LEU A 155 6.70 17.43 -15.02
C LEU A 155 5.98 16.67 -13.92
N LEU A 156 5.90 17.25 -12.72
CA LEU A 156 5.16 16.66 -11.60
C LEU A 156 3.68 16.48 -11.97
N THR A 157 3.04 17.46 -12.57
CA THR A 157 1.64 17.35 -13.00
C THR A 157 1.44 16.24 -14.03
N LYS A 158 2.32 16.13 -15.04
CA LYS A 158 2.24 15.04 -16.03
C LYS A 158 2.44 13.66 -15.40
N PHE A 159 3.41 13.56 -14.49
CA PHE A 159 3.68 12.34 -13.76
C PHE A 159 2.49 11.92 -12.90
N ASN A 160 1.89 12.87 -12.19
CA ASN A 160 0.71 12.64 -11.36
C ASN A 160 -0.46 12.11 -12.19
N SER A 161 -0.82 12.78 -13.27
CA SER A 161 -1.92 12.32 -14.16
C SER A 161 -1.69 10.92 -14.70
N PHE A 162 -0.45 10.58 -15.08
CA PHE A 162 -0.11 9.23 -15.53
C PHE A 162 -0.29 8.19 -14.43
N LEU A 163 0.23 8.47 -13.22
CA LEU A 163 0.15 7.53 -12.10
C LEU A 163 -1.26 7.40 -11.52
N GLU A 164 -2.00 8.48 -11.38
CA GLU A 164 -3.38 8.45 -10.88
C GLU A 164 -4.28 7.55 -11.74
N ASN A 165 -4.16 7.64 -13.06
CA ASN A 165 -4.89 6.75 -13.97
C ASN A 165 -4.52 5.27 -13.75
N ASN A 166 -3.23 4.98 -13.60
CA ASN A 166 -2.76 3.61 -13.34
C ASN A 166 -3.18 3.10 -11.96
N LEU A 167 -3.13 3.95 -10.93
CA LEU A 167 -3.59 3.59 -9.58
C LEU A 167 -5.09 3.29 -9.57
N GLY A 168 -5.90 4.09 -10.26
CA GLY A 168 -7.32 3.81 -10.43
C GLY A 168 -7.58 2.47 -11.13
N LEU A 169 -6.78 2.12 -12.14
CA LEU A 169 -6.86 0.80 -12.77
C LEU A 169 -6.48 -0.33 -11.81
N VAL A 170 -5.38 -0.19 -11.06
CA VAL A 170 -4.94 -1.17 -10.05
C VAL A 170 -6.02 -1.37 -9.00
N GLU A 171 -6.62 -0.29 -8.48
CA GLU A 171 -7.71 -0.35 -7.50
C GLU A 171 -8.92 -1.10 -8.05
N ASN A 172 -9.36 -0.78 -9.28
CA ASN A 172 -10.46 -1.51 -9.94
C ASN A 172 -10.15 -3.01 -10.08
N LEU A 173 -8.93 -3.37 -10.43
CA LEU A 173 -8.50 -4.77 -10.54
C LEU A 173 -8.46 -5.47 -9.18
N ILE A 174 -8.07 -4.79 -8.11
CA ILE A 174 -8.14 -5.32 -6.74
C ILE A 174 -9.57 -5.74 -6.40
N PHE A 175 -10.55 -4.85 -6.60
CA PHE A 175 -11.96 -5.15 -6.31
C PHE A 175 -12.54 -6.23 -7.23
N LYS A 176 -12.21 -6.21 -8.52
CA LYS A 176 -12.62 -7.28 -9.45
C LYS A 176 -12.07 -8.64 -9.00
N ASN A 177 -10.78 -8.71 -8.64
CA ASN A 177 -10.17 -9.93 -8.14
C ASN A 177 -10.79 -10.41 -6.82
N HIS A 178 -11.12 -9.46 -5.91
CA HIS A 178 -11.82 -9.79 -4.67
C HIS A 178 -13.19 -10.43 -4.97
N ASN A 179 -13.99 -9.82 -5.84
CA ASN A 179 -15.30 -10.35 -6.24
C ASN A 179 -15.19 -11.72 -6.93
N LEU A 180 -14.24 -11.88 -7.85
CA LEU A 180 -14.04 -13.16 -8.55
C LEU A 180 -13.62 -14.28 -7.58
N ARG A 181 -12.72 -14.00 -6.64
CA ARG A 181 -12.34 -14.97 -5.60
C ARG A 181 -13.53 -15.34 -4.73
N ARG A 182 -14.31 -14.35 -4.26
CA ARG A 182 -15.52 -14.59 -3.46
C ARG A 182 -16.53 -15.44 -4.23
N THR A 183 -16.78 -15.14 -5.49
CA THR A 183 -17.69 -15.89 -6.36
C THR A 183 -17.21 -17.34 -6.52
N ARG A 184 -15.92 -17.55 -6.81
CA ARG A 184 -15.33 -18.89 -6.89
C ARG A 184 -15.52 -19.65 -5.59
N ASP A 185 -15.19 -19.04 -4.45
CA ASP A 185 -15.21 -19.70 -3.15
C ASP A 185 -16.64 -20.03 -2.68
N LEU A 186 -17.66 -19.28 -3.16
CA LEU A 186 -19.07 -19.60 -2.95
C LEU A 186 -19.60 -20.70 -3.86
N LEU A 187 -19.16 -20.71 -5.13
CA LEU A 187 -19.69 -21.64 -6.12
C LEU A 187 -19.00 -23.00 -6.11
N LEU A 188 -17.67 -23.03 -5.91
CA LEU A 188 -16.88 -24.24 -6.01
C LEU A 188 -17.36 -25.36 -5.08
N PRO A 189 -17.65 -25.16 -3.77
CA PRO A 189 -18.19 -26.19 -2.90
C PRO A 189 -19.55 -26.72 -3.38
N LYS A 190 -20.41 -25.85 -3.90
CA LYS A 190 -21.75 -26.23 -4.40
C LYS A 190 -21.70 -27.05 -5.68
N LEU A 191 -20.75 -26.74 -6.55
CA LEU A 191 -20.49 -27.54 -7.75
C LEU A 191 -19.93 -28.93 -7.41
N ILE A 192 -19.00 -28.99 -6.45
CA ILE A 192 -18.37 -30.27 -6.04
C ILE A 192 -19.39 -31.16 -5.31
N SER A 193 -20.28 -30.57 -4.49
CA SER A 193 -21.32 -31.32 -3.76
C SER A 193 -22.51 -31.75 -4.64
N GLY A 194 -22.63 -31.24 -5.87
CA GLY A 194 -23.79 -31.45 -6.73
C GLY A 194 -25.02 -30.64 -6.30
N GLU A 195 -24.91 -29.73 -5.32
CA GLU A 195 -26.00 -28.81 -4.94
C GLU A 195 -26.36 -27.87 -6.11
N LEU A 196 -25.39 -27.53 -6.93
CA LEU A 196 -25.57 -26.76 -8.15
C LEU A 196 -25.28 -27.66 -9.35
N ASP A 197 -26.33 -28.02 -10.09
CA ASP A 197 -26.24 -28.79 -11.34
C ASP A 197 -26.02 -27.83 -12.52
N MET A 198 -24.99 -28.10 -13.32
CA MET A 198 -24.61 -27.29 -14.48
C MET A 198 -24.80 -28.05 -15.79
N SER A 199 -25.40 -29.24 -15.75
CA SER A 199 -25.51 -30.16 -16.90
C SER A 199 -26.30 -29.56 -18.07
N GLU A 200 -27.21 -28.62 -17.79
CA GLU A 200 -28.07 -27.98 -18.81
C GLU A 200 -27.52 -26.61 -19.28
N LEU A 201 -26.38 -26.14 -18.74
CA LEU A 201 -25.82 -24.86 -19.12
C LEU A 201 -24.85 -25.02 -20.30
N ASP A 202 -25.16 -24.32 -21.38
CA ASP A 202 -24.22 -24.18 -22.52
C ASP A 202 -23.10 -23.19 -22.13
N ILE A 203 -22.00 -23.75 -21.62
CA ILE A 203 -20.85 -22.94 -21.16
C ILE A 203 -19.81 -22.91 -22.27
N THR A 204 -19.76 -21.82 -23.00
CA THR A 204 -18.67 -21.55 -23.95
C THR A 204 -17.43 -21.05 -23.21
N ILE A 205 -16.40 -21.87 -23.10
CA ILE A 205 -15.11 -21.47 -22.55
C ILE A 205 -14.31 -20.78 -23.67
N PRO A 206 -13.92 -19.49 -23.51
CA PRO A 206 -13.02 -18.86 -24.47
C PRO A 206 -11.70 -19.65 -24.53
N GLU A 207 -11.23 -19.96 -25.71
CA GLU A 207 -9.91 -20.58 -25.89
C GLU A 207 -8.85 -19.67 -25.24
N ALA A 208 -8.03 -20.26 -24.36
CA ALA A 208 -6.89 -19.55 -23.79
C ALA A 208 -5.91 -19.26 -24.92
N ASN A 209 -5.82 -18.01 -25.35
CA ASN A 209 -4.75 -17.58 -26.23
C ASN A 209 -3.41 -17.81 -25.50
N ALA A 210 -2.66 -18.79 -25.97
CA ALA A 210 -1.33 -19.16 -25.51
C ALA A 210 -0.30 -18.07 -25.83
#